data_ca9e7502b23714a6182afbb9f8643549
#
_entry.id   ca9e7502b23714a6182afbb9f8643549
#
_cell.length_a   1.000
_cell.length_b   1.000
_cell.length_c   1.000
_cell.angle_alpha   90.00
_cell.angle_beta   90.00
_cell.angle_gamma   90.00
#
_symmetry.space_group_name_H-M   'P 1'
#
loop_
_entity.id
_entity.type
_entity.pdbx_description
1 polymer ?
#
loop_
_entity_poly.entity_id
_entity_poly.type
_entity_poly.pdbx_seq_one_letter_code
_entity_poly.pdbx_strand_id
1 'polypeptide(L)'
;MELVAGCYEQVLFGFAVHPEPKASGDHEKWTPVADFTHHAHTASLSAVAVNSRFVVTGSKDETIHIYDMKKKIDHGALVHHNGTITCLKFYGNRHLISGAEDGLICVWDAKKWECLKSIKAHKGHVTSLSIHPSGKLALSVGTDKTLRTWNLVEGRSAFIKNIKQNAHIVEWSPRGERYVVVILNKIDVYQLDTASVSGTITNGKRISSVTFLSESVLAVAGDEEVVRVFDCDSLVCLSEFKAHENRVKDLFSFETPEHHVIVTASSDGFIKMWKLHEDKKVSPCLLCEVNTNARLTCLGVWLDRATDTRESPPPDAETPPVSKEEPSKSNKKESGDEVQEGERQSKPGTKKCGSTGNGDKPAKGNSLVSAKKRKMVEMLGKKGNSLVTAKKRKMVEMLEKKKRKKKKM
;
A
#
# COMPACT_ATOMS: atom_id res chain seq x y z
N MET A 1 6.90 6.34 21.15
CA MET A 1 6.82 6.18 19.69
C MET A 1 8.19 5.81 19.14
N GLU A 2 8.24 5.31 17.91
CA GLU A 2 9.50 4.92 17.28
C GLU A 2 9.62 5.48 15.87
N LEU A 3 10.79 6.02 15.57
CA LEU A 3 11.17 6.43 14.22
C LEU A 3 11.82 5.24 13.53
N VAL A 4 11.35 4.91 12.34
CA VAL A 4 11.85 3.76 11.57
C VAL A 4 12.31 4.25 10.20
N ALA A 5 13.56 4.03 9.85
CA ALA A 5 14.12 4.49 8.59
C ALA A 5 14.89 3.40 7.85
N GLY A 6 14.58 3.25 6.57
CA GLY A 6 15.34 2.40 5.66
C GLY A 6 16.44 3.17 4.94
N CYS A 7 17.52 2.49 4.60
CA CYS A 7 18.66 3.11 3.95
C CYS A 7 19.11 2.38 2.67
N TYR A 8 20.01 3.02 1.95
CA TYR A 8 20.62 2.48 0.73
C TYR A 8 21.50 1.27 1.03
N GLU A 9 22.09 1.21 2.22
CA GLU A 9 22.99 0.17 2.71
C GLU A 9 22.25 -1.07 3.24
N GLN A 10 20.98 -1.25 2.87
CA GLN A 10 20.16 -2.45 3.14
C GLN A 10 19.74 -2.63 4.60
N VAL A 11 19.85 -1.58 5.40
CA VAL A 11 19.56 -1.61 6.84
C VAL A 11 18.27 -0.87 7.14
N LEU A 12 17.50 -1.43 8.07
CA LEU A 12 16.36 -0.79 8.71
C LEU A 12 16.78 -0.39 10.14
N PHE A 13 16.70 0.89 10.45
CA PHE A 13 16.96 1.45 11.77
C PHE A 13 15.66 1.73 12.50
N GLY A 14 15.64 1.49 13.81
CA GLY A 14 14.57 1.88 14.71
C GLY A 14 15.12 2.66 15.91
N PHE A 15 14.47 3.80 16.22
CA PHE A 15 14.81 4.65 17.35
C PHE A 15 13.56 4.92 18.18
N ALA A 16 13.58 4.50 19.44
CA ALA A 16 12.58 4.90 20.42
C ALA A 16 12.76 6.36 20.78
N VAL A 17 11.68 7.13 20.78
CA VAL A 17 11.73 8.58 21.06
C VAL A 17 10.83 8.89 22.24
N HIS A 18 11.41 9.53 23.24
CA HIS A 18 10.76 9.88 24.50
C HIS A 18 10.81 11.38 24.72
N PRO A 19 9.68 12.02 25.12
CA PRO A 19 9.70 13.41 25.49
C PRO A 19 10.52 13.60 26.79
N GLU A 20 11.37 14.61 26.84
CA GLU A 20 12.07 14.98 28.05
C GLU A 20 11.12 15.74 28.99
N PRO A 21 11.25 15.55 30.33
CA PRO A 21 10.47 16.33 31.27
C PRO A 21 10.85 17.83 31.13
N LYS A 22 9.84 18.66 30.91
CA LYS A 22 10.02 20.14 30.75
C LYS A 22 10.59 20.72 32.02
N ALA A 23 11.83 21.20 32.01
CA ALA A 23 12.32 22.12 33.01
C ALA A 23 11.66 23.51 32.78
N SER A 24 11.33 24.23 33.86
CA SER A 24 10.65 25.52 33.77
C SER A 24 11.47 26.49 32.90
N GLY A 25 10.97 26.80 31.69
CA GLY A 25 11.57 27.77 30.77
C GLY A 25 12.31 27.18 29.56
N ASP A 26 12.41 25.85 29.43
CA ASP A 26 13.11 25.20 28.32
C ASP A 26 12.18 24.85 27.17
N HIS A 27 12.74 24.84 25.96
CA HIS A 27 12.03 24.33 24.77
C HIS A 27 11.79 22.83 24.90
N GLU A 28 10.65 22.39 24.44
CA GLU A 28 10.29 20.95 24.35
C GLU A 28 11.36 20.20 23.55
N LYS A 29 11.95 19.19 24.15
CA LYS A 29 12.98 18.35 23.56
C LYS A 29 12.62 16.88 23.71
N TRP A 30 13.00 16.06 22.73
CA TRP A 30 12.74 14.63 22.71
C TRP A 30 14.05 13.89 22.48
N THR A 31 14.30 12.87 23.30
CA THR A 31 15.55 12.11 23.23
C THR A 31 15.33 10.83 22.43
N PRO A 32 16.06 10.66 21.31
CA PRO A 32 16.06 9.41 20.54
C PRO A 32 17.03 8.41 21.17
N VAL A 33 16.60 7.15 21.31
CA VAL A 33 17.40 6.03 21.78
C VAL A 33 17.36 4.94 20.73
N ALA A 34 18.53 4.43 20.32
CA ALA A 34 18.61 3.33 19.37
C ALA A 34 17.92 2.09 19.97
N ASP A 35 16.98 1.52 19.23
CA ASP A 35 16.16 0.41 19.69
C ASP A 35 16.47 -0.88 18.94
N PHE A 36 16.46 -0.85 17.61
CA PHE A 36 16.80 -2.01 16.80
C PHE A 36 17.48 -1.64 15.48
N THR A 37 18.17 -2.64 14.92
CA THR A 37 18.75 -2.60 13.58
C THR A 37 18.52 -3.94 12.90
N HIS A 38 17.87 -3.94 11.76
CA HIS A 38 17.62 -5.14 10.96
C HIS A 38 18.32 -5.06 9.60
N HIS A 39 18.97 -6.14 9.20
CA HIS A 39 19.66 -6.29 7.93
C HIS A 39 19.18 -7.56 7.21
N ALA A 40 17.88 -7.59 6.86
CA ALA A 40 17.24 -8.74 6.22
C ALA A 40 17.25 -8.67 4.69
N HIS A 41 17.25 -7.46 4.14
CA HIS A 41 17.29 -7.24 2.71
C HIS A 41 18.69 -7.41 2.10
N THR A 42 18.72 -7.82 0.82
CA THR A 42 19.96 -7.99 0.04
C THR A 42 20.23 -6.83 -0.93
N ALA A 43 19.32 -5.87 -0.99
CA ALA A 43 19.44 -4.64 -1.77
C ALA A 43 18.85 -3.45 -1.00
N SER A 44 19.03 -2.23 -1.52
CA SER A 44 18.58 -0.99 -0.84
C SER A 44 17.07 -1.01 -0.60
N LEU A 45 16.67 -0.53 0.58
CA LEU A 45 15.27 -0.31 0.91
C LEU A 45 14.70 0.82 0.07
N SER A 46 13.44 0.70 -0.32
CA SER A 46 12.76 1.64 -1.20
C SER A 46 11.44 2.16 -0.64
N ALA A 47 10.81 1.40 0.26
CA ALA A 47 9.54 1.76 0.87
C ALA A 47 9.42 1.20 2.28
N VAL A 48 8.72 1.94 3.13
CA VAL A 48 8.34 1.52 4.49
C VAL A 48 6.86 1.80 4.68
N ALA A 49 6.14 0.90 5.34
CA ALA A 49 4.80 1.15 5.83
C ALA A 49 4.65 0.61 7.25
N VAL A 50 3.80 1.26 8.04
CA VAL A 50 3.66 1.00 9.47
C VAL A 50 2.18 0.88 9.83
N ASN A 51 1.84 -0.09 10.68
CA ASN A 51 0.55 -0.16 11.35
C ASN A 51 0.72 -0.26 12.87
N SER A 52 -0.34 -0.55 13.64
CA SER A 52 -0.27 -0.60 15.11
C SER A 52 0.65 -1.71 15.67
N ARG A 53 1.05 -2.70 14.86
CA ARG A 53 1.84 -3.84 15.30
C ARG A 53 3.07 -4.10 14.44
N PHE A 54 2.96 -3.88 13.14
CA PHE A 54 3.98 -4.29 12.20
C PHE A 54 4.59 -3.08 11.47
N VAL A 55 5.87 -3.17 11.23
CA VAL A 55 6.57 -2.42 10.21
C VAL A 55 6.85 -3.36 9.05
N VAL A 56 6.61 -2.91 7.83
CA VAL A 56 6.97 -3.65 6.63
C VAL A 56 7.88 -2.80 5.74
N THR A 57 8.87 -3.44 5.16
CA THR A 57 9.84 -2.80 4.27
C THR A 57 9.83 -3.46 2.91
N GLY A 58 9.91 -2.66 1.87
CA GLY A 58 10.10 -3.12 0.50
C GLY A 58 11.48 -2.72 -0.01
N SER A 59 12.06 -3.53 -0.86
CA SER A 59 13.40 -3.33 -1.34
C SER A 59 13.53 -3.59 -2.85
N LYS A 60 14.69 -3.23 -3.39
CA LYS A 60 15.11 -3.57 -4.75
C LYS A 60 15.43 -5.05 -4.94
N ASP A 61 15.45 -5.84 -3.87
CA ASP A 61 15.57 -7.30 -3.94
C ASP A 61 14.24 -8.01 -4.24
N GLU A 62 13.18 -7.23 -4.56
CA GLU A 62 11.85 -7.72 -4.95
C GLU A 62 11.05 -8.35 -3.80
N THR A 63 11.54 -8.23 -2.55
CA THR A 63 10.92 -8.80 -1.36
C THR A 63 10.33 -7.73 -0.45
N ILE A 64 9.37 -8.16 0.38
CA ILE A 64 8.78 -7.34 1.45
C ILE A 64 9.07 -8.08 2.76
N HIS A 65 9.84 -7.47 3.67
CA HIS A 65 10.06 -8.01 5.01
C HIS A 65 9.08 -7.42 6.01
N ILE A 66 8.74 -8.22 7.02
CA ILE A 66 7.75 -7.91 8.04
C ILE A 66 8.43 -7.97 9.41
N TYR A 67 8.28 -6.92 10.21
CA TYR A 67 8.85 -6.83 11.55
C TYR A 67 7.73 -6.64 12.58
N ASP A 68 7.67 -7.52 13.57
CA ASP A 68 6.73 -7.39 14.69
C ASP A 68 7.30 -6.41 15.73
N MET A 69 6.73 -5.22 15.82
CA MET A 69 7.23 -4.15 16.68
C MET A 69 7.08 -4.42 18.17
N LYS A 70 6.09 -5.24 18.55
CA LYS A 70 5.91 -5.64 19.96
C LYS A 70 6.96 -6.65 20.42
N LYS A 71 7.44 -7.49 19.51
CA LYS A 71 8.43 -8.53 19.80
C LYS A 71 9.85 -8.12 19.38
N LYS A 72 9.99 -7.07 18.58
CA LYS A 72 11.26 -6.59 17.99
C LYS A 72 12.00 -7.65 17.18
N ILE A 73 11.26 -8.46 16.41
CA ILE A 73 11.81 -9.56 15.61
C ILE A 73 11.37 -9.45 14.15
N ASP A 74 12.19 -10.00 13.27
CA ASP A 74 11.81 -10.31 11.89
C ASP A 74 10.75 -11.42 11.92
N HIS A 75 9.58 -11.15 11.32
CA HIS A 75 8.45 -12.07 11.26
C HIS A 75 8.46 -12.92 10.00
N GLY A 76 9.20 -12.52 8.99
CA GLY A 76 9.35 -13.19 7.70
C GLY A 76 9.23 -12.27 6.49
N ALA A 77 9.23 -12.86 5.32
CA ALA A 77 9.20 -12.13 4.05
C ALA A 77 8.07 -12.59 3.12
N LEU A 78 7.52 -11.64 2.35
CA LEU A 78 6.59 -11.90 1.26
C LEU A 78 7.36 -11.87 -0.06
N VAL A 79 7.27 -12.97 -0.80
CA VAL A 79 7.95 -13.15 -2.09
C VAL A 79 6.88 -13.40 -3.16
N HIS A 80 6.54 -12.36 -3.91
CA HIS A 80 5.51 -12.45 -4.95
C HIS A 80 5.81 -11.56 -6.15
N HIS A 81 6.38 -10.38 -5.90
CA HIS A 81 6.75 -9.43 -6.94
C HIS A 81 8.00 -9.88 -7.71
N ASN A 82 8.11 -9.45 -8.98
CA ASN A 82 9.29 -9.66 -9.84
C ASN A 82 9.84 -8.30 -10.30
N GLY A 83 10.09 -7.43 -9.34
CA GLY A 83 10.63 -6.09 -9.55
C GLY A 83 10.68 -5.33 -8.23
N THR A 84 11.46 -4.25 -8.20
CA THR A 84 11.63 -3.37 -7.04
C THR A 84 10.27 -3.03 -6.42
N ILE A 85 10.13 -3.18 -5.13
CA ILE A 85 8.96 -2.70 -4.39
C ILE A 85 9.04 -1.17 -4.34
N THR A 86 8.10 -0.48 -4.96
CA THR A 86 8.12 0.98 -5.07
C THR A 86 7.28 1.68 -4.01
N CYS A 87 6.21 1.04 -3.56
CA CYS A 87 5.29 1.62 -2.59
C CYS A 87 4.62 0.54 -1.74
N LEU A 88 4.39 0.89 -0.49
CA LEU A 88 3.71 0.09 0.53
C LEU A 88 2.75 1.00 1.28
N LYS A 89 1.52 0.58 1.49
CA LYS A 89 0.51 1.30 2.29
C LYS A 89 -0.33 0.32 3.08
N PHE A 90 -0.47 0.55 4.39
CA PHE A 90 -1.45 -0.15 5.20
C PHE A 90 -2.82 0.52 5.13
N TYR A 91 -3.87 -0.27 5.16
CA TYR A 91 -5.20 0.18 5.49
C TYR A 91 -5.64 -0.49 6.79
N GLY A 92 -5.67 0.31 7.85
CA GLY A 92 -5.86 -0.19 9.20
C GLY A 92 -4.84 -1.29 9.57
N ASN A 93 -5.26 -2.22 10.42
CA ASN A 93 -4.41 -3.33 10.87
C ASN A 93 -4.58 -4.61 10.06
N ARG A 94 -5.43 -4.58 9.03
CA ARG A 94 -5.87 -5.81 8.34
C ARG A 94 -5.30 -5.98 6.94
N HIS A 95 -5.11 -4.91 6.21
CA HIS A 95 -4.68 -5.00 4.82
C HIS A 95 -3.40 -4.21 4.57
N LEU A 96 -2.48 -4.83 3.84
CA LEU A 96 -1.34 -4.18 3.23
C LEU A 96 -1.54 -4.15 1.71
N ILE A 97 -1.19 -3.07 1.06
CA ILE A 97 -1.18 -2.97 -0.40
C ILE A 97 0.25 -2.62 -0.82
N SER A 98 0.78 -3.39 -1.76
CA SER A 98 2.10 -3.19 -2.34
C SER A 98 2.02 -2.90 -3.82
N GLY A 99 2.90 -2.07 -4.32
CA GLY A 99 3.12 -1.83 -5.75
C GLY A 99 4.59 -1.98 -6.10
N ALA A 100 4.89 -2.47 -7.30
CA ALA A 100 6.26 -2.74 -7.72
C ALA A 100 6.54 -2.39 -9.20
N GLU A 101 7.81 -2.46 -9.57
CA GLU A 101 8.26 -2.20 -10.95
C GLU A 101 7.77 -3.24 -11.96
N ASP A 102 7.28 -4.40 -11.51
CA ASP A 102 6.63 -5.41 -12.37
C ASP A 102 5.24 -4.97 -12.89
N GLY A 103 4.75 -3.82 -12.41
CA GLY A 103 3.45 -3.27 -12.77
C GLY A 103 2.28 -3.89 -12.01
N LEU A 104 2.56 -4.76 -11.02
CA LEU A 104 1.55 -5.37 -10.18
C LEU A 104 1.23 -4.50 -8.96
N ILE A 105 -0.03 -4.58 -8.54
CA ILE A 105 -0.48 -4.19 -7.21
C ILE A 105 -1.00 -5.45 -6.53
N CYS A 106 -0.47 -5.75 -5.35
CA CYS A 106 -0.88 -6.88 -4.53
C CYS A 106 -1.57 -6.40 -3.26
N VAL A 107 -2.65 -7.06 -2.89
CA VAL A 107 -3.39 -6.86 -1.65
C VAL A 107 -3.13 -8.06 -0.74
N TRP A 108 -2.69 -7.81 0.48
CA TRP A 108 -2.29 -8.81 1.45
C TRP A 108 -3.18 -8.77 2.70
N ASP A 109 -3.50 -9.93 3.25
CA ASP A 109 -4.07 -10.04 4.59
C ASP A 109 -2.95 -9.94 5.63
N ALA A 110 -2.90 -8.86 6.41
CA ALA A 110 -1.86 -8.65 7.42
C ALA A 110 -2.01 -9.53 8.68
N LYS A 111 -3.06 -10.35 8.79
CA LYS A 111 -3.21 -11.36 9.86
C LYS A 111 -2.53 -12.67 9.48
N LYS A 112 -2.67 -13.09 8.22
CA LYS A 112 -2.15 -14.37 7.71
C LYS A 112 -0.94 -14.23 6.80
N TRP A 113 -0.68 -13.01 6.32
CA TRP A 113 0.36 -12.67 5.35
C TRP A 113 0.22 -13.43 4.02
N GLU A 114 -1.04 -13.61 3.60
CA GLU A 114 -1.41 -14.22 2.33
C GLU A 114 -1.76 -13.15 1.30
N CYS A 115 -1.38 -13.37 0.05
CA CYS A 115 -1.79 -12.51 -1.06
C CYS A 115 -3.25 -12.79 -1.41
N LEU A 116 -4.14 -11.87 -1.05
CA LEU A 116 -5.57 -11.95 -1.35
C LEU A 116 -5.84 -11.70 -2.83
N LYS A 117 -5.10 -10.77 -3.44
CA LYS A 117 -5.28 -10.42 -4.84
C LYS A 117 -4.02 -9.81 -5.43
N SER A 118 -3.66 -10.25 -6.64
CA SER A 118 -2.63 -9.66 -7.47
C SER A 118 -3.26 -9.10 -8.74
N ILE A 119 -3.02 -7.84 -9.04
CA ILE A 119 -3.65 -7.11 -10.13
C ILE A 119 -2.54 -6.54 -11.03
N LYS A 120 -2.58 -6.82 -12.33
CA LYS A 120 -1.73 -6.13 -13.30
C LYS A 120 -2.25 -4.71 -13.48
N ALA A 121 -1.72 -3.80 -12.64
CA ALA A 121 -2.24 -2.46 -12.51
C ALA A 121 -1.76 -1.53 -13.63
N HIS A 122 -0.48 -1.60 -13.99
CA HIS A 122 0.10 -0.74 -15.01
C HIS A 122 0.84 -1.56 -16.07
N LYS A 123 0.99 -0.99 -17.27
CA LYS A 123 1.80 -1.59 -18.35
C LYS A 123 3.30 -1.40 -18.11
N GLY A 124 3.66 -0.41 -17.33
CA GLY A 124 5.00 -0.13 -16.82
C GLY A 124 5.05 -0.29 -15.31
N HIS A 125 6.03 0.36 -14.66
CA HIS A 125 6.21 0.31 -13.22
C HIS A 125 5.06 1.03 -12.49
N VAL A 126 4.59 0.49 -11.38
CA VAL A 126 3.83 1.26 -10.39
C VAL A 126 4.82 2.18 -9.69
N THR A 127 4.57 3.48 -9.64
CA THR A 127 5.47 4.44 -8.99
C THR A 127 4.99 4.88 -7.63
N SER A 128 3.69 4.96 -7.43
CA SER A 128 3.08 5.33 -6.14
C SER A 128 1.63 4.84 -6.06
N LEU A 129 1.17 4.69 -4.83
CA LEU A 129 -0.17 4.24 -4.48
C LEU A 129 -0.63 4.98 -3.22
N SER A 130 -1.88 5.40 -3.20
CA SER A 130 -2.53 5.99 -2.03
C SER A 130 -3.93 5.42 -1.84
N ILE A 131 -4.32 5.15 -0.60
CA ILE A 131 -5.61 4.57 -0.23
C ILE A 131 -6.49 5.68 0.31
N HIS A 132 -7.71 5.78 -0.21
CA HIS A 132 -8.70 6.72 0.29
C HIS A 132 -9.06 6.40 1.75
N PRO A 133 -9.30 7.40 2.61
CA PRO A 133 -9.61 7.18 4.04
C PRO A 133 -10.78 6.22 4.30
N SER A 134 -11.77 6.14 3.40
CA SER A 134 -12.86 5.18 3.51
C SER A 134 -12.46 3.72 3.29
N GLY A 135 -11.24 3.44 2.79
CA GLY A 135 -10.79 2.11 2.43
C GLY A 135 -11.47 1.48 1.20
N LYS A 136 -12.39 2.19 0.56
CA LYS A 136 -13.16 1.68 -0.59
C LYS A 136 -12.47 1.95 -1.93
N LEU A 137 -11.65 2.99 -1.98
CA LEU A 137 -10.95 3.43 -3.18
C LEU A 137 -9.44 3.49 -2.96
N ALA A 138 -8.68 3.31 -4.02
CA ALA A 138 -7.26 3.60 -4.06
C ALA A 138 -6.89 4.28 -5.40
N LEU A 139 -5.83 5.08 -5.37
CA LEU A 139 -5.20 5.64 -6.55
C LEU A 139 -3.85 4.98 -6.78
N SER A 140 -3.48 4.81 -8.03
CA SER A 140 -2.13 4.44 -8.41
C SER A 140 -1.68 5.24 -9.63
N VAL A 141 -0.38 5.52 -9.70
CA VAL A 141 0.27 6.12 -10.85
C VAL A 141 1.43 5.24 -11.30
N GLY A 142 1.76 5.32 -12.58
CA GLY A 142 2.81 4.49 -13.14
C GLY A 142 3.55 5.14 -14.31
N THR A 143 4.63 4.48 -14.75
CA THR A 143 5.44 4.92 -15.88
C THR A 143 4.72 4.79 -17.23
N ASP A 144 3.55 4.15 -17.27
CA ASP A 144 2.66 4.12 -18.44
C ASP A 144 1.86 5.43 -18.62
N LYS A 145 2.18 6.48 -17.83
CA LYS A 145 1.57 7.80 -17.87
C LYS A 145 0.08 7.79 -17.57
N THR A 146 -0.36 6.82 -16.77
CA THR A 146 -1.76 6.73 -16.34
C THR A 146 -1.90 6.92 -14.84
N LEU A 147 -2.96 7.62 -14.46
CA LEU A 147 -3.54 7.63 -13.12
C LEU A 147 -4.73 6.68 -13.14
N ARG A 148 -4.79 5.76 -12.19
CA ARG A 148 -5.85 4.78 -12.08
C ARG A 148 -6.53 4.86 -10.73
N THR A 149 -7.86 4.79 -10.76
CA THR A 149 -8.68 4.65 -9.56
C THR A 149 -9.16 3.20 -9.47
N TRP A 150 -9.03 2.62 -8.29
CA TRP A 150 -9.39 1.24 -7.99
C TRP A 150 -10.57 1.22 -7.02
N ASN A 151 -11.57 0.42 -7.33
CA ASN A 151 -12.60 0.03 -6.38
C ASN A 151 -12.05 -1.19 -5.60
N LEU A 152 -11.66 -0.98 -4.34
CA LEU A 152 -11.07 -2.02 -3.51
C LEU A 152 -12.10 -3.05 -3.03
N VAL A 153 -13.38 -2.67 -2.93
CA VAL A 153 -14.47 -3.58 -2.56
C VAL A 153 -14.68 -4.64 -3.64
N GLU A 154 -14.73 -4.22 -4.90
CA GLU A 154 -14.90 -5.11 -6.04
C GLU A 154 -13.54 -5.65 -6.55
N GLY A 155 -12.45 -5.03 -6.17
CA GLY A 155 -11.10 -5.38 -6.59
C GLY A 155 -10.87 -5.21 -8.09
N ARG A 156 -11.43 -4.15 -8.69
CA ARG A 156 -11.27 -3.82 -10.11
C ARG A 156 -10.96 -2.34 -10.34
N SER A 157 -10.45 -2.01 -11.52
CA SER A 157 -10.26 -0.62 -11.93
C SER A 157 -11.63 0.05 -12.11
N ALA A 158 -11.80 1.21 -11.46
CA ALA A 158 -12.98 2.06 -11.61
C ALA A 158 -12.78 3.09 -12.73
N PHE A 159 -11.60 3.72 -12.81
CA PHE A 159 -11.31 4.77 -13.76
C PHE A 159 -9.83 4.78 -14.16
N ILE A 160 -9.55 5.17 -15.41
CA ILE A 160 -8.18 5.30 -15.95
C ILE A 160 -8.08 6.63 -16.68
N LYS A 161 -7.17 7.49 -16.24
CA LYS A 161 -6.87 8.78 -16.85
C LYS A 161 -5.45 8.81 -17.40
N ASN A 162 -5.28 9.19 -18.66
CA ASN A 162 -3.94 9.46 -19.21
C ASN A 162 -3.51 10.87 -18.79
N ILE A 163 -2.45 10.96 -18.00
CA ILE A 163 -1.89 12.23 -17.50
C ILE A 163 -0.73 12.74 -18.36
N LYS A 164 -0.44 12.04 -19.48
CA LYS A 164 0.58 12.40 -20.49
C LYS A 164 2.03 12.43 -20.01
N GLN A 165 2.28 12.51 -18.72
CA GLN A 165 3.59 12.56 -18.07
C GLN A 165 3.73 11.46 -17.03
N ASN A 166 4.97 11.14 -16.65
CA ASN A 166 5.23 10.17 -15.59
C ASN A 166 5.05 10.84 -14.23
N ALA A 167 3.99 10.51 -13.54
CA ALA A 167 3.84 10.86 -12.13
C ALA A 167 4.63 9.88 -11.25
N HIS A 168 5.16 10.37 -10.13
CA HIS A 168 5.95 9.56 -9.22
C HIS A 168 5.39 9.52 -7.81
N ILE A 169 4.45 10.42 -7.46
CA ILE A 169 3.72 10.38 -6.20
C ILE A 169 2.25 10.64 -6.48
N VAL A 170 1.38 9.95 -5.76
CA VAL A 170 -0.04 10.25 -5.62
C VAL A 170 -0.40 10.12 -4.14
N GLU A 171 -1.12 11.10 -3.58
CA GLU A 171 -1.55 11.06 -2.18
C GLU A 171 -2.94 11.67 -2.01
N TRP A 172 -3.78 11.01 -1.20
CA TRP A 172 -5.09 11.50 -0.80
C TRP A 172 -4.98 12.50 0.36
N SER A 173 -5.86 13.50 0.39
CA SER A 173 -6.07 14.33 1.57
C SER A 173 -6.69 13.52 2.73
N PRO A 174 -6.58 13.99 3.98
CA PRO A 174 -7.05 13.24 5.16
C PRO A 174 -8.54 12.90 5.16
N ARG A 175 -9.40 13.75 4.56
CA ARG A 175 -10.83 13.46 4.39
C ARG A 175 -11.17 12.75 3.08
N GLY A 176 -10.22 12.77 2.12
CA GLY A 176 -10.40 12.17 0.80
C GLY A 176 -11.19 13.02 -0.17
N GLU A 177 -11.42 14.30 0.13
CA GLU A 177 -12.15 15.23 -0.75
C GLU A 177 -11.30 15.66 -1.95
N ARG A 178 -9.96 15.58 -1.80
CA ARG A 178 -8.97 15.90 -2.83
C ARG A 178 -7.82 14.92 -2.84
N TYR A 179 -7.03 14.98 -3.90
CA TYR A 179 -5.75 14.26 -3.99
C TYR A 179 -4.75 15.04 -4.81
N VAL A 180 -3.48 14.77 -4.59
CA VAL A 180 -2.39 15.39 -5.33
C VAL A 180 -1.67 14.37 -6.19
N VAL A 181 -1.23 14.81 -7.37
CA VAL A 181 -0.38 14.03 -8.28
C VAL A 181 0.87 14.80 -8.55
N VAL A 182 2.03 14.21 -8.25
CA VAL A 182 3.33 14.87 -8.37
C VAL A 182 4.05 14.41 -9.62
N ILE A 183 4.45 15.37 -10.43
CA ILE A 183 5.16 15.18 -11.70
C ILE A 183 6.44 16.04 -11.65
N LEU A 184 7.58 15.41 -11.38
CA LEU A 184 8.88 16.06 -11.19
C LEU A 184 8.82 17.10 -10.06
N ASN A 185 8.71 18.38 -10.40
CA ASN A 185 8.65 19.51 -9.48
C ASN A 185 7.27 20.18 -9.44
N LYS A 186 6.26 19.58 -10.05
CA LYS A 186 4.88 20.10 -10.07
C LYS A 186 3.95 19.19 -9.30
N ILE A 187 3.01 19.80 -8.61
CA ILE A 187 1.94 19.14 -7.87
C ILE A 187 0.63 19.59 -8.46
N ASP A 188 -0.06 18.69 -9.14
CA ASP A 188 -1.42 18.93 -9.60
C ASP A 188 -2.40 18.56 -8.49
N VAL A 189 -3.19 19.52 -8.04
CA VAL A 189 -4.25 19.33 -7.02
C VAL A 189 -5.55 18.96 -7.74
N TYR A 190 -6.12 17.82 -7.40
CA TYR A 190 -7.37 17.31 -7.97
C TYR A 190 -8.48 17.36 -6.93
N GLN A 191 -9.70 17.74 -7.38
CA GLN A 191 -10.92 17.55 -6.60
C GLN A 191 -11.56 16.22 -6.95
N LEU A 192 -12.07 15.51 -5.95
CA LEU A 192 -12.67 14.19 -6.16
C LEU A 192 -13.96 14.25 -6.98
N ASP A 193 -14.83 15.22 -6.69
CA ASP A 193 -16.14 15.39 -7.30
C ASP A 193 -16.09 15.63 -8.81
N THR A 194 -15.15 16.48 -9.26
CA THR A 194 -14.98 16.85 -10.67
C THR A 194 -13.95 15.99 -11.40
N ALA A 195 -13.12 15.26 -10.67
CA ALA A 195 -11.94 14.54 -11.18
C ALA A 195 -11.03 15.43 -12.08
N SER A 196 -11.06 16.75 -11.85
CA SER A 196 -10.29 17.75 -12.59
C SER A 196 -9.22 18.40 -11.71
N VAL A 197 -8.21 18.97 -12.36
CA VAL A 197 -7.16 19.74 -11.68
C VAL A 197 -7.76 21.09 -11.28
N SER A 198 -7.74 21.38 -9.99
CA SER A 198 -8.16 22.69 -9.44
C SER A 198 -7.04 23.70 -9.47
N GLY A 199 -5.77 23.25 -9.39
CA GLY A 199 -4.59 24.11 -9.44
C GLY A 199 -3.31 23.31 -9.52
N THR A 200 -2.21 24.01 -9.84
CA THR A 200 -0.87 23.41 -9.92
C THR A 200 0.10 24.22 -9.07
N ILE A 201 0.76 23.57 -8.13
CA ILE A 201 1.86 24.14 -7.33
C ILE A 201 3.17 23.76 -8.00
N THR A 202 4.11 24.71 -8.09
CA THR A 202 5.45 24.47 -8.65
C THR A 202 6.49 24.64 -7.56
N ASN A 203 7.28 23.58 -7.31
CA ASN A 203 8.43 23.61 -6.42
C ASN A 203 9.73 23.97 -7.18
N GLY A 204 10.78 24.40 -6.47
CA GLY A 204 12.06 24.77 -7.08
C GLY A 204 12.76 23.59 -7.77
N LYS A 205 12.86 22.45 -7.09
CA LYS A 205 13.48 21.23 -7.61
C LYS A 205 12.51 20.04 -7.57
N ARG A 206 12.99 18.87 -7.99
CA ARG A 206 12.22 17.64 -7.99
C ARG A 206 11.74 17.32 -6.57
N ILE A 207 10.48 16.95 -6.46
CA ILE A 207 9.83 16.54 -5.22
C ILE A 207 10.10 15.04 -4.99
N SER A 208 10.48 14.66 -3.78
CA SER A 208 10.70 13.27 -3.36
C SER A 208 9.60 12.72 -2.46
N SER A 209 8.99 13.58 -1.64
CA SER A 209 7.91 13.19 -0.73
C SER A 209 6.96 14.36 -0.49
N VAL A 210 5.70 14.03 -0.25
CA VAL A 210 4.63 14.95 0.13
C VAL A 210 3.80 14.32 1.23
N THR A 211 3.31 15.15 2.16
CA THR A 211 2.38 14.72 3.20
C THR A 211 1.38 15.82 3.51
N PHE A 212 0.11 15.47 3.68
CA PHE A 212 -0.91 16.42 4.11
C PHE A 212 -0.80 16.67 5.60
N LEU A 213 -0.82 17.94 5.98
CA LEU A 213 -0.92 18.39 7.38
C LEU A 213 -2.37 18.61 7.78
N SER A 214 -3.20 19.04 6.82
CA SER A 214 -4.64 19.15 6.96
C SER A 214 -5.29 18.92 5.61
N GLU A 215 -6.60 19.10 5.49
CA GLU A 215 -7.31 18.90 4.21
C GLU A 215 -6.78 19.81 3.09
N SER A 216 -6.35 21.03 3.43
CA SER A 216 -5.86 22.01 2.45
C SER A 216 -4.36 22.29 2.53
N VAL A 217 -3.64 21.80 3.55
CA VAL A 217 -2.24 22.15 3.78
C VAL A 217 -1.33 20.96 3.52
N LEU A 218 -0.35 21.15 2.65
CA LEU A 218 0.56 20.13 2.17
C LEU A 218 2.02 20.49 2.50
N ALA A 219 2.74 19.61 3.17
CA ALA A 219 4.19 19.68 3.31
C ALA A 219 4.88 18.97 2.15
N VAL A 220 5.91 19.57 1.61
CA VAL A 220 6.62 19.15 0.40
C VAL A 220 8.12 19.18 0.64
N ALA A 221 8.79 18.10 0.26
CA ALA A 221 10.25 18.03 0.25
C ALA A 221 10.78 17.34 -0.99
N GLY A 222 12.06 17.55 -1.30
CA GLY A 222 12.64 17.02 -2.51
C GLY A 222 14.15 17.07 -2.57
N ASP A 223 14.67 17.24 -3.79
CA ASP A 223 16.11 17.35 -4.07
C ASP A 223 16.68 18.70 -3.62
N GLU A 224 16.13 19.25 -2.53
CA GLU A 224 16.53 20.46 -1.80
C GLU A 224 16.73 20.14 -0.31
N GLU A 225 17.34 21.06 0.39
CA GLU A 225 17.62 21.00 1.83
C GLU A 225 16.42 21.49 2.66
N VAL A 226 15.42 22.05 1.97
CA VAL A 226 14.27 22.71 2.57
C VAL A 226 13.01 21.90 2.52
N VAL A 227 12.14 22.11 3.49
CA VAL A 227 10.75 21.69 3.50
C VAL A 227 9.89 22.94 3.31
N ARG A 228 8.92 22.84 2.39
CA ARG A 228 7.94 23.89 2.12
C ARG A 228 6.55 23.44 2.51
N VAL A 229 5.78 24.35 3.02
CA VAL A 229 4.37 24.14 3.34
C VAL A 229 3.52 24.98 2.41
N PHE A 230 2.64 24.34 1.65
CA PHE A 230 1.77 25.00 0.68
C PHE A 230 0.31 24.89 1.10
N ASP A 231 -0.47 25.89 0.74
CA ASP A 231 -1.92 25.82 0.78
C ASP A 231 -2.44 25.40 -0.60
N CYS A 232 -3.23 24.34 -0.64
CA CYS A 232 -3.80 23.77 -1.86
C CYS A 232 -4.93 24.60 -2.46
N ASP A 233 -5.55 25.50 -1.68
CA ASP A 233 -6.65 26.35 -2.15
C ASP A 233 -6.10 27.63 -2.82
N SER A 234 -5.20 28.33 -2.14
CA SER A 234 -4.55 29.53 -2.68
C SER A 234 -3.33 29.25 -3.57
N LEU A 235 -2.80 28.00 -3.53
CA LEU A 235 -1.58 27.56 -4.23
C LEU A 235 -0.32 28.32 -3.80
N VAL A 236 -0.33 28.96 -2.64
CA VAL A 236 0.75 29.80 -2.10
C VAL A 236 1.61 29.01 -1.13
N CYS A 237 2.92 29.26 -1.13
CA CYS A 237 3.82 28.79 -0.09
C CYS A 237 3.58 29.57 1.20
N LEU A 238 3.17 28.88 2.26
CA LEU A 238 2.86 29.45 3.56
C LEU A 238 4.10 29.61 4.43
N SER A 239 5.02 28.64 4.36
CA SER A 239 6.30 28.67 5.06
C SER A 239 7.33 27.80 4.37
N GLU A 240 8.61 28.14 4.59
CA GLU A 240 9.77 27.39 4.14
C GLU A 240 10.80 27.38 5.26
N PHE A 241 11.44 26.25 5.51
CA PHE A 241 12.52 26.14 6.47
C PHE A 241 13.60 25.15 6.02
N LYS A 242 14.86 25.44 6.35
CA LYS A 242 15.98 24.54 6.11
C LYS A 242 15.91 23.38 7.12
N ALA A 243 15.63 22.18 6.60
CA ALA A 243 15.52 20.98 7.41
C ALA A 243 16.86 20.21 7.52
N HIS A 244 17.60 20.13 6.43
CA HIS A 244 18.80 19.30 6.31
C HIS A 244 19.93 20.00 5.58
N GLU A 245 21.11 19.37 5.53
CA GLU A 245 22.25 19.82 4.73
C GLU A 245 22.27 19.18 3.33
N ASN A 246 21.40 18.21 3.08
CA ASN A 246 21.28 17.52 1.81
C ASN A 246 19.79 17.33 1.47
N ARG A 247 19.51 16.74 0.31
CA ARG A 247 18.15 16.47 -0.17
C ARG A 247 17.33 15.65 0.84
N VAL A 248 16.12 16.10 1.09
CA VAL A 248 15.15 15.37 1.91
C VAL A 248 14.55 14.24 1.09
N LYS A 249 14.56 13.04 1.61
CA LYS A 249 14.10 11.84 0.91
C LYS A 249 12.66 11.50 1.19
N ASP A 250 12.27 11.62 2.45
CA ASP A 250 10.93 11.24 2.87
C ASP A 250 10.43 12.12 4.00
N LEU A 251 9.12 12.27 4.05
CA LEU A 251 8.37 13.04 5.04
C LEU A 251 7.29 12.16 5.66
N PHE A 252 7.10 12.31 6.95
CA PHE A 252 5.96 11.79 7.65
C PHE A 252 5.37 12.87 8.56
N SER A 253 4.05 12.99 8.66
CA SER A 253 3.38 13.91 9.55
C SER A 253 2.42 13.21 10.47
N PHE A 254 2.32 13.69 11.69
CA PHE A 254 1.31 13.26 12.64
C PHE A 254 0.93 14.42 13.55
N GLU A 255 -0.22 14.27 14.17
CA GLU A 255 -0.76 15.25 15.09
C GLU A 255 -0.65 14.76 16.52
N THR A 256 -0.14 15.60 17.39
CA THR A 256 -0.21 15.46 18.85
C THR A 256 -1.37 16.33 19.37
N PRO A 257 -1.86 16.14 20.59
CA PRO A 257 -2.91 17.00 21.14
C PRO A 257 -2.57 18.49 21.17
N GLU A 258 -1.28 18.83 21.18
CA GLU A 258 -0.81 20.21 21.32
C GLU A 258 -0.39 20.84 19.98
N HIS A 259 0.09 20.04 18.99
CA HIS A 259 0.68 20.57 17.76
C HIS A 259 0.86 19.51 16.67
N HIS A 260 1.07 19.96 15.45
CA HIS A 260 1.50 19.11 14.34
C HIS A 260 3.01 18.90 14.38
N VAL A 261 3.42 17.65 14.07
CA VAL A 261 4.83 17.25 13.97
C VAL A 261 5.11 16.75 12.57
N ILE A 262 6.23 17.21 11.99
CA ILE A 262 6.80 16.65 10.76
C ILE A 262 8.07 15.90 11.13
N VAL A 263 8.22 14.69 10.61
CA VAL A 263 9.46 13.92 10.65
C VAL A 263 10.05 13.89 9.25
N THR A 264 11.34 14.14 9.16
CA THR A 264 12.08 14.23 7.90
C THR A 264 13.24 13.26 7.91
N ALA A 265 13.47 12.56 6.81
CA ALA A 265 14.65 11.72 6.59
C ALA A 265 15.41 12.21 5.36
N SER A 266 16.74 12.32 5.46
CA SER A 266 17.56 12.87 4.41
C SER A 266 18.73 11.95 4.01
N SER A 267 19.29 12.25 2.85
CA SER A 267 20.50 11.58 2.37
C SER A 267 21.77 11.95 3.13
N ASP A 268 21.69 12.92 4.04
CA ASP A 268 22.76 13.28 4.98
C ASP A 268 22.89 12.29 6.16
N GLY A 269 21.94 11.36 6.27
CA GLY A 269 21.91 10.35 7.32
C GLY A 269 21.11 10.75 8.56
N PHE A 270 20.57 11.96 8.58
CA PHE A 270 19.79 12.44 9.72
C PHE A 270 18.30 12.17 9.56
N ILE A 271 17.67 11.80 10.67
CA ILE A 271 16.24 11.86 10.90
C ILE A 271 16.00 13.00 11.86
N LYS A 272 15.09 13.92 11.52
CA LYS A 272 14.77 15.08 12.36
C LYS A 272 13.28 15.20 12.57
N MET A 273 12.88 15.58 13.77
CA MET A 273 11.50 15.88 14.16
C MET A 273 11.31 17.37 14.38
N TRP A 274 10.27 17.92 13.78
CA TRP A 274 9.97 19.34 13.77
C TRP A 274 8.57 19.60 14.31
N LYS A 275 8.46 20.47 15.31
CA LYS A 275 7.19 21.00 15.78
C LYS A 275 6.78 22.17 14.91
N LEU A 276 5.59 22.09 14.33
CA LEU A 276 4.98 23.19 13.61
C LEU A 276 4.21 24.08 14.55
N HIS A 277 4.35 25.40 14.39
CA HIS A 277 3.55 26.39 15.09
C HIS A 277 2.22 26.61 14.35
N GLU A 278 1.18 27.04 15.07
CA GLU A 278 -0.09 27.45 14.47
C GLU A 278 0.11 28.64 13.53
N ASP A 279 0.90 29.63 13.97
CA ASP A 279 1.37 30.70 13.10
C ASP A 279 2.47 30.17 12.17
N LYS A 280 2.10 29.99 10.92
CA LYS A 280 2.97 29.46 9.85
C LYS A 280 4.13 30.37 9.48
N LYS A 281 4.18 31.60 10.00
CA LYS A 281 5.31 32.53 9.85
C LYS A 281 6.43 32.26 10.85
N VAL A 282 6.14 31.51 11.91
CA VAL A 282 7.14 31.10 12.90
C VAL A 282 7.87 29.87 12.39
N SER A 283 9.21 29.91 12.40
CA SER A 283 10.02 28.76 12.00
C SER A 283 9.75 27.56 12.89
N PRO A 284 9.63 26.36 12.32
CA PRO A 284 9.46 25.14 13.08
C PRO A 284 10.58 24.93 14.10
N CYS A 285 10.22 24.41 15.27
CA CYS A 285 11.18 24.09 16.31
C CYS A 285 11.67 22.64 16.15
N LEU A 286 12.99 22.43 16.23
CA LEU A 286 13.58 21.10 16.23
C LEU A 286 13.33 20.41 17.56
N LEU A 287 12.57 19.31 17.57
CA LEU A 287 12.29 18.51 18.76
C LEU A 287 13.38 17.48 19.03
N CYS A 288 13.86 16.83 17.97
CA CYS A 288 14.81 15.73 18.08
C CYS A 288 15.56 15.56 16.76
N GLU A 289 16.82 15.14 16.84
CA GLU A 289 17.58 14.67 15.69
C GLU A 289 18.40 13.43 16.03
N VAL A 290 18.58 12.56 15.05
CA VAL A 290 19.41 11.36 15.17
C VAL A 290 20.18 11.11 13.88
N ASN A 291 21.47 10.82 14.03
CA ASN A 291 22.34 10.47 12.91
C ASN A 291 22.47 8.96 12.81
N THR A 292 22.12 8.40 11.66
CA THR A 292 22.24 6.96 11.35
C THR A 292 23.58 6.61 10.70
N ASN A 293 24.36 7.60 10.28
CA ASN A 293 25.57 7.44 9.46
C ASN A 293 25.33 6.64 8.17
N ALA A 294 24.08 6.60 7.69
CA ALA A 294 23.66 5.85 6.52
C ALA A 294 22.84 6.74 5.59
N ARG A 295 22.77 6.39 4.32
CA ARG A 295 22.06 7.15 3.31
C ARG A 295 20.57 6.76 3.31
N LEU A 296 19.74 7.52 3.99
CA LEU A 296 18.32 7.22 4.15
C LEU A 296 17.55 7.29 2.81
N THR A 297 16.55 6.43 2.68
CA THR A 297 15.72 6.28 1.47
C THR A 297 14.23 6.37 1.73
N CYS A 298 13.77 5.90 2.88
CA CYS A 298 12.36 5.87 3.26
C CYS A 298 12.21 5.99 4.78
N LEU A 299 11.04 6.45 5.23
CA LEU A 299 10.74 6.77 6.62
C LEU A 299 9.36 6.25 7.00
N GLY A 300 9.23 5.77 8.24
CA GLY A 300 7.97 5.46 8.88
C GLY A 300 8.00 5.87 10.35
N VAL A 301 6.85 6.09 10.94
CA VAL A 301 6.71 6.38 12.36
C VAL A 301 5.74 5.38 12.98
N TRP A 302 6.21 4.62 13.96
CA TRP A 302 5.36 3.73 14.73
C TRP A 302 4.87 4.47 15.99
N LEU A 303 3.57 4.71 16.01
CA LEU A 303 2.90 5.30 17.14
C LEU A 303 2.31 4.17 17.98
N ASP A 304 2.82 3.95 19.19
CA ASP A 304 2.23 3.02 20.15
C ASP A 304 0.92 3.65 20.67
N ARG A 305 -0.11 3.59 19.84
CA ARG A 305 -1.47 3.88 20.30
C ARG A 305 -1.91 2.66 21.07
N ALA A 306 -1.88 2.74 22.40
CA ALA A 306 -2.54 1.79 23.26
C ALA A 306 -3.96 1.58 22.72
N THR A 307 -4.16 0.42 22.11
CA THR A 307 -5.43 -0.18 21.68
C THR A 307 -6.62 0.78 21.60
N ASP A 308 -6.81 1.43 20.47
CA ASP A 308 -8.14 1.89 20.07
C ASP A 308 -9.00 0.64 19.84
N THR A 309 -9.60 0.13 20.91
CA THR A 309 -10.68 -0.84 20.89
C THR A 309 -11.97 -0.13 20.47
N ARG A 310 -11.98 0.37 19.24
CA ARG A 310 -13.20 0.73 18.50
C ARG A 310 -13.03 0.24 17.08
N GLU A 311 -13.02 -1.08 16.89
CA GLU A 311 -13.56 -1.65 15.66
C GLU A 311 -15.05 -1.27 15.67
N SER A 312 -15.43 -0.25 14.92
CA SER A 312 -16.82 -0.06 14.54
C SER A 312 -17.26 -1.33 13.80
N PRO A 313 -18.31 -2.01 14.26
CA PRO A 313 -18.87 -3.14 13.53
C PRO A 313 -19.31 -2.64 12.14
N PRO A 314 -19.26 -3.49 11.11
CA PRO A 314 -19.81 -3.15 9.80
C PRO A 314 -21.28 -2.78 9.98
N PRO A 315 -21.82 -1.79 9.24
CA PRO A 315 -23.23 -1.48 9.29
C PRO A 315 -23.99 -2.73 8.80
N ASP A 316 -24.69 -3.37 9.73
CA ASP A 316 -25.63 -4.44 9.44
C ASP A 316 -26.71 -3.89 8.52
N ALA A 317 -27.01 -4.67 7.48
CA ALA A 317 -28.11 -4.39 6.58
C ALA A 317 -29.40 -4.26 7.38
N GLU A 318 -30.04 -3.12 7.29
CA GLU A 318 -31.37 -2.88 7.85
C GLU A 318 -32.38 -3.88 7.26
N THR A 319 -32.82 -4.80 8.12
CA THR A 319 -34.07 -5.55 7.89
C THR A 319 -35.22 -4.70 8.47
N PRO A 320 -36.33 -4.54 7.76
CA PRO A 320 -37.46 -3.73 8.24
C PRO A 320 -38.13 -4.39 9.47
N PRO A 321 -38.66 -3.62 10.41
CA PRO A 321 -39.24 -4.13 11.66
C PRO A 321 -40.52 -4.90 11.42
N VAL A 322 -40.55 -6.16 11.81
CA VAL A 322 -41.75 -6.97 11.95
C VAL A 322 -42.39 -6.61 13.29
N SER A 323 -43.60 -6.06 13.23
CA SER A 323 -44.47 -5.76 14.37
C SER A 323 -44.79 -7.05 15.14
N LYS A 324 -44.47 -7.08 16.43
CA LYS A 324 -44.92 -8.11 17.37
C LYS A 324 -46.27 -7.66 17.95
N GLU A 325 -47.33 -8.38 17.62
CA GLU A 325 -48.55 -8.42 18.42
C GLU A 325 -48.46 -9.62 19.38
N GLU A 326 -48.73 -9.35 20.65
CA GLU A 326 -48.88 -10.37 21.70
C GLU A 326 -50.27 -11.03 21.61
N PRO A 327 -50.40 -12.35 21.88
CA PRO A 327 -51.71 -12.98 22.02
C PRO A 327 -52.15 -13.09 23.48
N SER A 328 -53.31 -12.58 23.76
CA SER A 328 -54.09 -12.82 25.01
C SER A 328 -54.72 -14.20 24.99
N LYS A 329 -54.68 -14.85 26.18
CA LYS A 329 -55.26 -16.15 26.48
C LYS A 329 -56.78 -16.10 26.56
N SER A 330 -57.48 -17.08 26.00
CA SER A 330 -58.69 -17.67 26.60
C SER A 330 -59.01 -19.06 26.04
N ASN A 331 -59.40 -19.94 26.95
CA ASN A 331 -59.74 -21.35 26.85
C ASN A 331 -61.01 -21.68 26.06
N LYS A 332 -61.09 -22.86 25.48
CA LYS A 332 -61.99 -24.01 25.70
C LYS A 332 -62.39 -24.74 24.41
N LYS A 333 -62.08 -26.02 24.39
CA LYS A 333 -62.89 -27.25 24.29
C LYS A 333 -63.49 -27.69 22.95
N GLU A 334 -63.05 -28.89 22.62
CA GLU A 334 -63.78 -30.13 22.26
C GLU A 334 -64.27 -30.37 20.84
N SER A 335 -63.85 -31.59 20.44
CA SER A 335 -64.52 -32.62 19.59
C SER A 335 -64.49 -32.36 18.09
N GLY A 336 -64.14 -33.27 17.28
CA GLY A 336 -64.18 -34.69 17.20
C GLY A 336 -64.20 -35.07 15.72
N ASP A 337 -63.61 -36.21 15.44
CA ASP A 337 -63.88 -37.16 14.37
C ASP A 337 -63.56 -36.77 12.89
N GLU A 338 -62.61 -37.53 12.42
CA GLU A 338 -62.67 -38.75 11.57
C GLU A 338 -62.75 -38.52 10.08
N VAL A 339 -61.84 -39.11 9.41
CA VAL A 339 -61.82 -40.27 8.50
C VAL A 339 -61.58 -40.00 7.00
N GLN A 340 -60.51 -40.67 6.59
CA GLN A 340 -60.26 -41.44 5.33
C GLN A 340 -60.04 -40.70 4.00
N GLU A 341 -58.87 -41.01 3.49
CA GLU A 341 -58.49 -41.97 2.44
C GLU A 341 -58.89 -41.62 0.98
N GLY A 342 -57.94 -41.75 0.12
CA GLY A 342 -58.20 -41.92 -1.30
C GLY A 342 -56.95 -41.77 -2.17
N GLU A 343 -56.29 -42.91 -2.36
CA GLU A 343 -55.23 -43.19 -3.35
C GLU A 343 -55.66 -43.00 -4.79
N ARG A 344 -54.64 -42.88 -5.66
CA ARG A 344 -54.36 -43.57 -6.93
C ARG A 344 -54.04 -42.67 -8.10
N GLN A 345 -52.80 -42.79 -8.50
CA GLN A 345 -52.26 -43.43 -9.73
C GLN A 345 -52.94 -43.04 -11.05
N SER A 346 -52.16 -42.56 -12.02
CA SER A 346 -51.58 -43.35 -13.09
C SER A 346 -51.13 -42.48 -14.30
N LYS A 347 -50.00 -42.87 -14.88
CA LYS A 347 -49.57 -42.63 -16.28
C LYS A 347 -50.44 -43.47 -17.20
N PRO A 348 -50.28 -43.50 -18.55
CA PRO A 348 -49.48 -42.79 -19.56
C PRO A 348 -50.28 -42.54 -20.88
N GLY A 349 -49.60 -41.97 -21.89
CA GLY A 349 -50.22 -42.03 -23.24
C GLY A 349 -49.45 -41.29 -24.34
N THR A 350 -48.72 -42.06 -25.07
CA THR A 350 -48.07 -41.86 -26.36
C THR A 350 -48.98 -41.52 -27.53
N LYS A 351 -48.45 -40.80 -28.59
CA LYS A 351 -48.45 -41.10 -30.04
C LYS A 351 -48.02 -39.86 -30.82
N LYS A 352 -46.89 -39.91 -31.51
CA LYS A 352 -46.54 -40.35 -32.90
C LYS A 352 -47.19 -39.50 -33.99
N CYS A 353 -46.38 -38.88 -34.82
CA CYS A 353 -46.12 -38.95 -36.28
C CYS A 353 -45.71 -37.60 -36.81
N GLY A 354 -44.78 -37.37 -37.72
CA GLY A 354 -43.96 -38.22 -38.58
C GLY A 354 -43.25 -37.28 -39.57
N SER A 355 -42.03 -37.70 -39.94
CA SER A 355 -41.30 -37.61 -41.21
C SER A 355 -41.15 -36.22 -41.89
N THR A 356 -40.01 -35.81 -42.36
CA THR A 356 -39.00 -36.24 -43.35
C THR A 356 -37.96 -35.10 -43.36
N GLY A 357 -36.70 -35.18 -43.50
CA GLY A 357 -35.77 -35.93 -44.20
C GLY A 357 -34.52 -35.07 -44.52
N ASN A 358 -33.34 -35.70 -44.61
CA ASN A 358 -32.05 -35.24 -45.14
C ASN A 358 -31.25 -34.23 -44.28
N GLY A 359 -30.15 -34.60 -43.64
CA GLY A 359 -28.88 -35.07 -44.19
C GLY A 359 -27.85 -33.96 -44.16
N ASP A 360 -26.94 -34.00 -43.19
CA ASP A 360 -25.52 -34.01 -43.45
C ASP A 360 -24.66 -33.97 -42.16
N LYS A 361 -23.50 -34.56 -42.29
CA LYS A 361 -22.55 -35.00 -41.27
C LYS A 361 -21.90 -33.89 -40.40
N PRO A 362 -21.42 -34.24 -39.18
CA PRO A 362 -20.78 -33.32 -38.29
C PRO A 362 -19.29 -33.11 -38.62
N ALA A 363 -18.84 -31.87 -38.65
CA ALA A 363 -17.44 -31.48 -38.81
C ALA A 363 -16.67 -31.68 -37.51
N LYS A 364 -15.69 -32.56 -37.50
CA LYS A 364 -14.61 -32.69 -36.50
C LYS A 364 -13.73 -31.48 -36.53
N GLY A 365 -13.70 -30.67 -35.44
CA GLY A 365 -12.88 -29.48 -35.40
C GLY A 365 -12.40 -29.00 -34.04
N ASN A 366 -12.23 -29.85 -33.01
CA ASN A 366 -11.78 -29.37 -31.70
C ASN A 366 -10.67 -30.18 -30.99
N SER A 367 -10.02 -31.14 -31.64
CA SER A 367 -8.94 -31.91 -30.98
C SER A 367 -7.51 -31.45 -31.30
N LEU A 368 -7.28 -30.66 -32.36
CA LEU A 368 -5.93 -30.20 -32.74
C LEU A 368 -5.40 -28.98 -31.99
N VAL A 369 -6.28 -28.14 -31.45
CA VAL A 369 -5.87 -26.90 -30.71
C VAL A 369 -5.39 -27.25 -29.30
N SER A 370 -5.98 -28.27 -28.66
CA SER A 370 -5.59 -28.75 -27.32
C SER A 370 -4.21 -29.43 -27.34
N ALA A 371 -3.87 -30.19 -28.36
CA ALA A 371 -2.57 -30.86 -28.47
C ALA A 371 -1.40 -29.91 -28.76
N LYS A 372 -1.61 -28.84 -29.55
CA LYS A 372 -0.59 -27.79 -29.78
C LYS A 372 -0.32 -26.94 -28.55
N LYS A 373 -1.34 -26.62 -27.75
CA LYS A 373 -1.16 -25.88 -26.49
C LYS A 373 -0.37 -26.67 -25.44
N ARG A 374 -0.62 -27.97 -25.30
CA ARG A 374 0.15 -28.84 -24.37
C ARG A 374 1.61 -29.00 -24.80
N LYS A 375 1.93 -29.17 -26.08
CA LYS A 375 3.30 -29.25 -26.58
C LYS A 375 4.06 -27.92 -26.41
N MET A 376 3.40 -26.76 -26.55
CA MET A 376 4.04 -25.46 -26.39
C MET A 376 4.37 -25.14 -24.93
N VAL A 377 3.52 -25.54 -23.96
CA VAL A 377 3.78 -25.41 -22.54
C VAL A 377 4.93 -26.34 -22.08
N GLU A 378 4.99 -27.55 -22.63
CA GLU A 378 6.06 -28.52 -22.33
C GLU A 378 7.43 -28.09 -22.91
N MET A 379 7.46 -27.47 -24.09
CA MET A 379 8.69 -26.89 -24.67
C MET A 379 9.18 -25.65 -23.91
N LEU A 380 8.29 -24.78 -23.41
CA LEU A 380 8.66 -23.61 -22.63
C LEU A 380 9.16 -23.98 -21.23
N GLY A 381 8.59 -25.02 -20.61
CA GLY A 381 9.07 -25.55 -19.32
C GLY A 381 10.47 -26.17 -19.42
N LYS A 382 10.78 -26.90 -20.51
CA LYS A 382 12.12 -27.50 -20.72
C LYS A 382 13.20 -26.47 -21.06
N LYS A 383 12.88 -25.38 -21.76
CA LYS A 383 13.84 -24.29 -22.05
C LYS A 383 14.12 -23.43 -20.81
N GLY A 384 13.14 -23.17 -19.94
CA GLY A 384 13.32 -22.41 -18.71
C GLY A 384 14.27 -23.10 -17.72
N ASN A 385 14.09 -24.38 -17.50
CA ASN A 385 14.93 -25.17 -16.60
C ASN A 385 16.39 -25.34 -17.12
N SER A 386 16.58 -25.42 -18.43
CA SER A 386 17.91 -25.50 -19.03
C SER A 386 18.71 -24.21 -18.86
N LEU A 387 18.08 -23.03 -18.95
CA LEU A 387 18.76 -21.73 -18.80
C LEU A 387 19.15 -21.44 -17.35
N VAL A 388 18.31 -21.82 -16.40
CA VAL A 388 18.59 -21.63 -14.95
C VAL A 388 19.73 -22.54 -14.51
N THR A 389 19.76 -23.80 -15.01
CA THR A 389 20.87 -24.74 -14.69
C THR A 389 22.20 -24.31 -15.33
N ALA A 390 22.18 -23.74 -16.53
CA ALA A 390 23.37 -23.23 -17.20
C ALA A 390 23.93 -21.97 -16.50
N LYS A 391 23.07 -21.05 -16.03
CA LYS A 391 23.48 -19.88 -15.24
C LYS A 391 24.06 -20.28 -13.88
N LYS A 392 23.46 -21.23 -13.16
CA LYS A 392 24.01 -21.77 -11.91
C LYS A 392 25.38 -22.43 -12.10
N ARG A 393 25.59 -23.23 -13.14
CA ARG A 393 26.90 -23.85 -13.43
C ARG A 393 27.97 -22.79 -13.73
N LYS A 394 27.72 -21.78 -14.54
CA LYS A 394 28.66 -20.67 -14.82
C LYS A 394 29.02 -19.88 -13.56
N MET A 395 28.08 -19.67 -12.66
CA MET A 395 28.33 -18.92 -11.41
C MET A 395 29.19 -19.72 -10.42
N VAL A 396 29.00 -21.03 -10.31
CA VAL A 396 29.85 -21.93 -9.50
C VAL A 396 31.25 -21.98 -10.05
N GLU A 397 31.41 -22.09 -11.37
CA GLU A 397 32.74 -22.13 -12.04
C GLU A 397 33.49 -20.80 -11.86
N MET A 398 32.83 -19.65 -11.86
CA MET A 398 33.45 -18.35 -11.56
C MET A 398 33.92 -18.25 -10.09
N LEU A 399 33.12 -18.78 -9.16
CA LEU A 399 33.48 -18.80 -7.73
C LEU A 399 34.69 -19.71 -7.45
N GLU A 400 34.75 -20.86 -8.11
CA GLU A 400 35.91 -21.77 -7.99
C GLU A 400 37.19 -21.16 -8.60
N LYS A 401 37.10 -20.48 -9.74
CA LYS A 401 38.23 -19.73 -10.33
C LYS A 401 38.73 -18.60 -9.41
N LYS A 402 37.86 -17.91 -8.71
CA LYS A 402 38.23 -16.90 -7.70
C LYS A 402 38.88 -17.52 -6.47
N LYS A 403 38.45 -18.70 -5.99
CA LYS A 403 39.09 -19.42 -4.88
C LYS A 403 40.49 -19.94 -5.24
N ARG A 404 40.68 -20.43 -6.47
CA ARG A 404 42.02 -20.87 -6.95
C ARG A 404 43.03 -19.72 -7.14
N LYS A 405 42.54 -18.50 -7.53
CA LYS A 405 43.41 -17.30 -7.57
C LYS A 405 43.85 -16.82 -6.18
N LYS A 406 42.95 -16.92 -5.17
CA LYS A 406 43.29 -16.54 -3.78
C LYS A 406 44.25 -17.53 -3.06
N LYS A 407 44.43 -18.77 -3.57
CA LYS A 407 45.38 -19.76 -3.02
C LYS A 407 46.75 -19.70 -3.66
N LYS A 408 46.98 -18.88 -4.68
CA LYS A 408 48.25 -18.70 -5.39
C LYS A 408 48.95 -17.36 -5.10
N MET A 409 48.33 -16.52 -4.24
CA MET A 409 48.94 -15.37 -3.58
C MET A 409 49.18 -15.71 -2.09
#